data_3a7ad192b47e66c5e5b7cd16f9744aeb
#
_entry.id   3a7ad192b47e66c5e5b7cd16f9744aeb
#
_cell.length_a   1.000
_cell.length_b   1.000
_cell.length_c   1.000
_cell.angle_alpha   90.00
_cell.angle_beta   90.00
_cell.angle_gamma   90.00
#
_symmetry.space_group_name_H-M   'P 1'
#
loop_
_entity.id
_entity.type
_entity.pdbx_description
1 polymer ?
#
loop_
_entity_poly.entity_id
_entity_poly.type
_entity_poly.pdbx_seq_one_letter_code
_entity_poly.pdbx_strand_id
1 'polypeptide(L)'
;MRSTRTRTRSTAAAVAAAAAVLALVPAAAAQAAPATTAAPAVSAVTAVTASAPGGNAAILGIDYATWQRDVSAVIGAARPGIEQRIAASPAGEKPAIVLDIDNSSLETDFHWFWTFPTPAIAQVRDLTRYANDRGVAIFFVTARPGIVYSLTERNLKAVGYPVSGLYVRDLPALFGEVSAYKTAKRAEIEARGYTIIANIGNNQSDLVGGHAERTVKLPDYDGKLS
;
A
#
# COMPACT_ATOMS: atom_id res chain seq x y z
N MET A 1 -66.40 19.56 -3.48
CA MET A 1 -66.48 18.67 -4.67
C MET A 1 -65.30 17.73 -4.59
N ARG A 2 -65.51 16.51 -4.07
CA ARG A 2 -65.65 15.18 -4.68
C ARG A 2 -64.74 15.04 -5.91
N SER A 3 -63.68 14.17 -5.82
CA SER A 3 -63.79 12.80 -6.33
C SER A 3 -62.58 11.97 -5.98
N THR A 4 -62.81 10.92 -5.23
CA THR A 4 -62.03 9.72 -5.01
C THR A 4 -62.01 8.83 -6.26
N ARG A 5 -60.86 8.21 -6.60
CA ARG A 5 -60.84 6.97 -7.39
C ARG A 5 -59.74 6.03 -6.92
N THR A 6 -60.19 5.04 -6.21
CA THR A 6 -59.57 3.75 -5.90
C THR A 6 -59.72 2.81 -7.12
N ARG A 7 -58.66 2.04 -7.44
CA ARG A 7 -58.73 0.71 -8.13
C ARG A 7 -57.38 0.02 -7.96
N THR A 8 -57.37 -0.96 -7.24
CA THR A 8 -57.66 -2.43 -7.29
C THR A 8 -56.52 -3.25 -7.87
N ARG A 9 -56.18 -4.20 -7.03
CA ARG A 9 -55.22 -5.30 -7.15
C ARG A 9 -55.42 -6.17 -8.42
N SER A 10 -54.31 -6.78 -8.86
CA SER A 10 -54.37 -8.10 -9.44
C SER A 10 -53.10 -8.90 -9.13
N THR A 11 -53.27 -9.94 -8.38
CA THR A 11 -52.40 -11.04 -8.12
C THR A 11 -52.45 -12.01 -9.31
N ALA A 12 -51.30 -12.50 -9.75
CA ALA A 12 -51.22 -13.71 -10.56
C ALA A 12 -50.05 -14.56 -10.05
N ALA A 13 -50.41 -15.67 -9.44
CA ALA A 13 -49.53 -16.77 -9.12
C ALA A 13 -49.47 -17.70 -10.35
N ALA A 14 -48.26 -18.16 -10.67
CA ALA A 14 -48.09 -19.28 -11.60
C ALA A 14 -47.15 -20.32 -10.97
N VAL A 15 -47.73 -21.49 -10.75
CA VAL A 15 -47.11 -22.73 -10.35
C VAL A 15 -46.77 -23.52 -11.62
N ALA A 16 -45.59 -24.13 -11.70
CA ALA A 16 -45.30 -25.34 -12.49
C ALA A 16 -43.86 -25.76 -12.16
N ALA A 17 -43.67 -26.85 -11.61
CA ALA A 17 -43.71 -28.28 -11.94
C ALA A 17 -42.28 -28.82 -12.14
N ALA A 18 -41.89 -29.69 -11.20
CA ALA A 18 -40.65 -30.45 -11.19
C ALA A 18 -40.70 -31.57 -12.28
N ALA A 19 -39.56 -31.80 -12.91
CA ALA A 19 -39.30 -33.06 -13.62
C ALA A 19 -37.92 -33.60 -13.19
N ALA A 20 -37.96 -34.67 -12.42
CA ALA A 20 -36.78 -35.45 -12.07
C ALA A 20 -36.47 -36.42 -13.20
N VAL A 21 -35.26 -36.40 -13.72
CA VAL A 21 -34.72 -37.44 -14.60
C VAL A 21 -33.63 -38.19 -13.82
N LEU A 22 -33.94 -39.42 -13.43
CA LEU A 22 -32.98 -40.40 -12.95
C LEU A 22 -32.18 -40.94 -14.16
N ALA A 23 -30.88 -40.70 -14.18
CA ALA A 23 -29.97 -41.40 -15.09
C ALA A 23 -29.17 -42.45 -14.28
N LEU A 24 -29.38 -43.69 -14.58
CA LEU A 24 -28.55 -44.81 -14.14
C LEU A 24 -27.16 -44.70 -14.78
N VAL A 25 -26.12 -44.73 -13.96
CA VAL A 25 -24.73 -44.90 -14.41
C VAL A 25 -24.28 -46.33 -14.09
N PRO A 26 -23.76 -47.10 -15.05
CA PRO A 26 -23.21 -48.42 -14.78
C PRO A 26 -21.83 -48.30 -14.10
N ALA A 27 -21.62 -49.11 -13.07
CA ALA A 27 -20.35 -49.24 -12.37
C ALA A 27 -19.32 -49.92 -13.28
N ALA A 28 -18.27 -49.23 -13.64
CA ALA A 28 -17.07 -49.78 -14.25
C ALA A 28 -16.06 -50.13 -13.14
N ALA A 29 -15.67 -51.41 -13.09
CA ALA A 29 -14.65 -51.90 -12.18
C ALA A 29 -13.29 -51.28 -12.48
N ALA A 30 -12.72 -50.54 -11.53
CA ALA A 30 -11.38 -50.01 -11.61
C ALA A 30 -10.37 -51.09 -11.18
N GLN A 31 -9.53 -51.52 -12.10
CA GLN A 31 -8.32 -52.30 -11.82
C GLN A 31 -7.27 -51.42 -11.14
N ALA A 32 -6.81 -51.87 -9.98
CA ALA A 32 -5.73 -51.22 -9.25
C ALA A 32 -4.38 -51.46 -9.97
N ALA A 33 -3.74 -50.43 -10.42
CA ALA A 33 -2.33 -50.42 -10.82
C ALA A 33 -1.43 -50.23 -9.60
N PRO A 34 -0.24 -50.86 -9.54
CA PRO A 34 0.65 -50.73 -8.40
C PRO A 34 1.19 -49.31 -8.24
N ALA A 35 1.09 -48.81 -7.02
CA ALA A 35 1.63 -47.51 -6.63
C ALA A 35 3.18 -47.54 -6.69
N THR A 36 3.73 -46.87 -7.68
CA THR A 36 5.16 -46.54 -7.67
C THR A 36 5.37 -45.36 -6.71
N THR A 37 6.01 -45.63 -5.59
CA THR A 37 6.40 -44.61 -4.59
C THR A 37 7.43 -43.67 -5.23
N ALA A 38 6.98 -42.55 -5.79
CA ALA A 38 7.85 -41.49 -6.15
C ALA A 38 8.23 -40.73 -4.87
N ALA A 39 9.51 -40.75 -4.51
CA ALA A 39 10.07 -39.89 -3.46
C ALA A 39 9.78 -38.41 -3.78
N PRO A 40 9.45 -37.58 -2.79
CA PRO A 40 9.26 -36.18 -3.04
C PRO A 40 10.58 -35.57 -3.50
N ALA A 41 10.60 -35.07 -4.73
CA ALA A 41 11.68 -34.19 -5.20
C ALA A 41 11.66 -32.95 -4.33
N VAL A 42 12.61 -32.85 -3.43
CA VAL A 42 12.90 -31.62 -2.70
C VAL A 42 13.42 -30.64 -3.76
N SER A 43 12.53 -29.79 -4.25
CA SER A 43 12.95 -28.64 -5.04
C SER A 43 13.87 -27.80 -4.16
N ALA A 44 15.17 -27.89 -4.43
CA ALA A 44 16.14 -26.97 -3.88
C ALA A 44 15.73 -25.57 -4.35
N VAL A 45 15.08 -24.82 -3.47
CA VAL A 45 14.93 -23.38 -3.64
C VAL A 45 16.35 -22.86 -3.57
N THR A 46 16.90 -22.58 -4.74
CA THR A 46 18.18 -21.85 -4.85
C THR A 46 17.90 -20.49 -4.19
N ALA A 47 18.38 -20.33 -2.97
CA ALA A 47 18.42 -19.03 -2.34
C ALA A 47 19.29 -18.16 -3.26
N VAL A 48 18.65 -17.30 -4.02
CA VAL A 48 19.33 -16.19 -4.67
C VAL A 48 19.85 -15.35 -3.51
N THR A 49 21.12 -15.50 -3.21
CA THR A 49 21.83 -14.59 -2.32
C THR A 49 21.83 -13.25 -3.05
N ALA A 50 20.80 -12.43 -2.78
CA ALA A 50 20.84 -11.05 -3.17
C ALA A 50 22.11 -10.46 -2.56
N SER A 51 23.02 -10.01 -3.41
CA SER A 51 24.19 -9.25 -2.96
C SER A 51 23.68 -8.17 -2.03
N ALA A 52 24.30 -8.06 -0.84
CA ALA A 52 23.92 -7.02 0.10
C ALA A 52 23.93 -5.67 -0.63
N PRO A 53 22.84 -4.89 -0.58
CA PRO A 53 22.84 -3.60 -1.21
C PRO A 53 23.97 -2.74 -0.62
N GLY A 54 24.65 -2.02 -1.50
CA GLY A 54 25.64 -1.03 -1.09
C GLY A 54 24.95 0.31 -0.87
N GLY A 55 25.54 1.19 -0.06
CA GLY A 55 25.00 2.52 0.19
C GLY A 55 25.38 3.05 1.56
N ASN A 56 24.83 4.19 1.96
CA ASN A 56 25.12 4.84 3.25
C ASN A 56 24.78 3.94 4.45
N ALA A 57 23.71 3.17 4.39
CA ALA A 57 23.31 2.26 5.47
C ALA A 57 24.38 1.22 5.82
N ALA A 58 25.10 0.69 4.83
CA ALA A 58 26.22 -0.24 5.07
C ALA A 58 27.38 0.46 5.78
N ILE A 59 27.66 1.72 5.45
CA ILE A 59 28.68 2.54 6.11
C ILE A 59 28.28 2.81 7.57
N LEU A 60 26.98 2.97 7.85
CA LEU A 60 26.42 3.21 9.18
C LEU A 60 26.24 1.92 10.00
N GLY A 61 26.62 0.76 9.44
CA GLY A 61 26.51 -0.53 10.10
C GLY A 61 25.09 -1.07 10.25
N ILE A 62 24.18 -0.63 9.39
CA ILE A 62 22.78 -1.08 9.39
C ILE A 62 22.67 -2.27 8.43
N ASP A 63 22.28 -3.43 9.00
CA ASP A 63 22.07 -4.66 8.23
C ASP A 63 20.74 -4.58 7.46
N TYR A 64 20.82 -4.73 6.14
CA TYR A 64 19.66 -4.66 5.25
C TYR A 64 18.57 -5.68 5.57
N ALA A 65 18.95 -6.93 5.86
CA ALA A 65 17.99 -7.97 6.17
C ALA A 65 17.26 -7.70 7.50
N THR A 66 17.96 -7.14 8.47
CA THR A 66 17.37 -6.68 9.73
C THR A 66 16.38 -5.54 9.49
N TRP A 67 16.80 -4.51 8.75
CA TRP A 67 15.93 -3.40 8.42
C TRP A 67 14.66 -3.86 7.67
N GLN A 68 14.78 -4.75 6.69
CA GLN A 68 13.63 -5.31 5.96
C GLN A 68 12.66 -6.06 6.89
N ARG A 69 13.17 -6.82 7.86
CA ARG A 69 12.34 -7.49 8.86
C ARG A 69 11.60 -6.48 9.75
N ASP A 70 12.30 -5.44 10.19
CA ASP A 70 11.73 -4.42 11.07
C ASP A 70 10.65 -3.61 10.35
N VAL A 71 10.90 -3.22 9.09
CA VAL A 71 9.87 -2.59 8.24
C VAL A 71 8.68 -3.51 8.04
N SER A 72 8.92 -4.79 7.76
CA SER A 72 7.86 -5.79 7.58
C SER A 72 7.01 -5.95 8.85
N ALA A 73 7.62 -5.93 10.02
CA ALA A 73 6.93 -6.00 11.30
C ALA A 73 6.03 -4.76 11.52
N VAL A 74 6.56 -3.56 11.28
CA VAL A 74 5.80 -2.31 11.44
C VAL A 74 4.61 -2.25 10.47
N ILE A 75 4.83 -2.51 9.19
CA ILE A 75 3.76 -2.50 8.17
C ILE A 75 2.76 -3.63 8.44
N GLY A 76 3.22 -4.83 8.82
CA GLY A 76 2.35 -5.95 9.19
C GLY A 76 1.42 -5.62 10.36
N ALA A 77 1.93 -4.90 11.38
CA ALA A 77 1.12 -4.45 12.50
C ALA A 77 0.12 -3.32 12.14
N ALA A 78 0.52 -2.41 11.26
CA ALA A 78 -0.33 -1.27 10.86
C ALA A 78 -1.42 -1.66 9.85
N ARG A 79 -1.13 -2.58 8.95
CA ARG A 79 -1.93 -2.95 7.79
C ARG A 79 -3.38 -3.34 8.14
N PRO A 80 -3.68 -4.23 9.11
CA PRO A 80 -5.07 -4.62 9.39
C PRO A 80 -5.95 -3.43 9.77
N GLY A 81 -5.41 -2.50 10.57
CA GLY A 81 -6.15 -1.30 10.96
C GLY A 81 -6.37 -0.31 9.82
N ILE A 82 -5.43 -0.21 8.87
CA ILE A 82 -5.59 0.60 7.65
C ILE A 82 -6.63 -0.05 6.73
N GLU A 83 -6.56 -1.36 6.52
CA GLU A 83 -7.54 -2.10 5.70
C GLU A 83 -8.96 -2.00 6.27
N GLN A 84 -9.11 -2.12 7.58
CA GLN A 84 -10.39 -1.94 8.27
C GLN A 84 -10.93 -0.51 8.08
N ARG A 85 -10.06 0.51 8.21
CA ARG A 85 -10.46 1.92 8.00
C ARG A 85 -10.89 2.17 6.56
N ILE A 86 -10.21 1.60 5.57
CA ILE A 86 -10.59 1.68 4.17
C ILE A 86 -11.97 1.06 3.94
N ALA A 87 -12.21 -0.13 4.49
CA ALA A 87 -13.49 -0.83 4.36
C ALA A 87 -14.65 -0.07 5.04
N ALA A 88 -14.35 0.72 6.06
CA ALA A 88 -15.32 1.52 6.82
C ALA A 88 -15.45 2.97 6.31
N SER A 89 -14.85 3.30 5.17
CA SER A 89 -14.93 4.67 4.61
C SER A 89 -16.38 5.04 4.27
N PRO A 90 -16.88 6.19 4.78
CA PRO A 90 -18.23 6.67 4.45
C PRO A 90 -18.39 6.93 2.96
N ALA A 91 -19.61 6.81 2.46
CA ALA A 91 -19.91 7.14 1.07
C ALA A 91 -19.61 8.62 0.78
N GLY A 92 -18.86 8.87 -0.28
CA GLY A 92 -18.43 10.21 -0.68
C GLY A 92 -17.15 10.72 0.01
N GLU A 93 -16.61 10.00 0.97
CA GLU A 93 -15.29 10.30 1.52
C GLU A 93 -14.20 10.13 0.45
N LYS A 94 -13.15 10.95 0.54
CA LYS A 94 -11.94 10.84 -0.28
C LYS A 94 -10.77 10.44 0.61
N PRO A 95 -10.62 9.14 0.96
CA PRO A 95 -9.53 8.71 1.80
C PRO A 95 -8.19 8.88 1.09
N ALA A 96 -7.15 9.20 1.87
CA ALA A 96 -5.78 9.35 1.38
C ALA A 96 -4.78 8.71 2.35
N ILE A 97 -3.66 8.24 1.80
CA ILE A 97 -2.45 7.90 2.54
C ILE A 97 -1.36 8.87 2.11
N VAL A 98 -0.65 9.42 3.09
CA VAL A 98 0.52 10.27 2.88
C VAL A 98 1.77 9.48 3.24
N LEU A 99 2.80 9.60 2.41
CA LEU A 99 4.09 8.91 2.60
C LEU A 99 5.25 9.90 2.46
N ASP A 100 6.28 9.70 3.27
CA ASP A 100 7.61 10.18 2.95
C ASP A 100 8.28 9.25 1.91
N ILE A 101 9.42 9.67 1.35
CA ILE A 101 10.10 8.95 0.28
C ILE A 101 11.35 8.22 0.77
N ASP A 102 12.32 8.95 1.30
CA ASP A 102 13.64 8.40 1.61
C ASP A 102 13.56 7.44 2.81
N ASN A 103 13.95 6.18 2.60
CA ASN A 103 13.85 5.10 3.59
C ASN A 103 12.43 4.87 4.16
N SER A 104 11.42 5.46 3.50
CA SER A 104 10.00 5.30 3.81
C SER A 104 9.23 4.64 2.66
N SER A 105 9.50 5.05 1.43
CA SER A 105 8.93 4.47 0.21
C SER A 105 10.00 3.86 -0.70
N LEU A 106 11.18 4.47 -0.74
CA LEU A 106 12.34 4.02 -1.50
C LEU A 106 13.47 3.64 -0.55
N GLU A 107 14.24 2.61 -0.92
CA GLU A 107 15.39 2.10 -0.17
C GLU A 107 16.64 2.96 -0.37
N THR A 108 16.52 4.28 -0.14
CA THR A 108 17.48 5.29 -0.60
C THR A 108 18.88 5.07 -0.01
N ASP A 109 19.01 4.85 1.30
CA ASP A 109 20.31 4.68 1.93
C ASP A 109 20.92 3.29 1.74
N PHE A 110 20.14 2.34 1.23
CA PHE A 110 20.61 0.98 0.91
C PHE A 110 21.14 0.84 -0.52
N HIS A 111 21.06 1.90 -1.32
CA HIS A 111 21.54 1.92 -2.70
C HIS A 111 22.43 3.13 -2.93
N TRP A 112 23.33 3.02 -3.93
CA TRP A 112 24.15 4.15 -4.34
C TRP A 112 23.28 5.23 -4.98
N PHE A 113 23.63 6.51 -4.80
CA PHE A 113 22.84 7.65 -5.29
C PHE A 113 22.61 7.65 -6.82
N TRP A 114 23.43 6.94 -7.59
CA TRP A 114 23.26 6.76 -9.05
C TRP A 114 22.36 5.58 -9.43
N THR A 115 21.89 4.79 -8.47
CA THR A 115 20.98 3.68 -8.73
C THR A 115 19.62 4.21 -9.17
N PHE A 116 19.24 3.90 -10.40
CA PHE A 116 17.94 4.32 -10.94
C PHE A 116 17.27 3.17 -11.72
N PRO A 117 16.02 2.83 -11.41
CA PRO A 117 15.25 3.35 -10.29
C PRO A 117 15.79 2.84 -8.94
N THR A 118 15.78 3.70 -7.91
CA THR A 118 15.99 3.26 -6.53
C THR A 118 14.86 2.31 -6.17
N PRO A 119 15.11 1.10 -5.64
CA PRO A 119 14.09 0.13 -5.33
C PRO A 119 13.03 0.64 -4.35
N ALA A 120 11.82 0.11 -4.49
CA ALA A 120 10.72 0.35 -3.57
C ALA A 120 10.87 -0.50 -2.31
N ILE A 121 10.49 0.04 -1.17
CA ILE A 121 10.18 -0.76 0.02
C ILE A 121 8.91 -1.57 -0.29
N ALA A 122 9.09 -2.86 -0.55
CA ALA A 122 8.04 -3.71 -1.12
C ALA A 122 6.76 -3.73 -0.27
N GLN A 123 6.89 -3.83 1.05
CA GLN A 123 5.78 -3.89 1.99
C GLN A 123 4.94 -2.61 1.96
N VAL A 124 5.59 -1.45 1.86
CA VAL A 124 4.93 -0.14 1.78
C VAL A 124 4.25 0.03 0.42
N ARG A 125 4.94 -0.31 -0.67
CA ARG A 125 4.36 -0.27 -2.02
C ARG A 125 3.12 -1.16 -2.12
N ASP A 126 3.18 -2.38 -1.62
CA ASP A 126 2.08 -3.34 -1.73
C ASP A 126 0.87 -2.90 -0.89
N LEU A 127 1.10 -2.27 0.27
CA LEU A 127 0.04 -1.62 1.06
C LEU A 127 -0.61 -0.46 0.28
N THR A 128 0.20 0.40 -0.34
CA THR A 128 -0.33 1.55 -1.10
C THR A 128 -1.08 1.12 -2.36
N ARG A 129 -0.64 0.08 -3.05
CA ARG A 129 -1.38 -0.49 -4.18
C ARG A 129 -2.72 -1.07 -3.74
N TYR A 130 -2.73 -1.88 -2.68
CA TYR A 130 -3.96 -2.39 -2.09
C TYR A 130 -4.96 -1.26 -1.76
N ALA A 131 -4.47 -0.17 -1.15
CA ALA A 131 -5.28 0.99 -0.81
C ALA A 131 -5.79 1.72 -2.06
N ASN A 132 -4.93 1.96 -3.04
CA ASN A 132 -5.27 2.66 -4.27
C ASN A 132 -6.30 1.90 -5.12
N ASP A 133 -6.20 0.56 -5.19
CA ASP A 133 -7.18 -0.32 -5.86
C ASP A 133 -8.59 -0.23 -5.21
N ARG A 134 -8.68 0.37 -4.01
CA ARG A 134 -9.92 0.63 -3.25
C ARG A 134 -10.29 2.11 -3.16
N GLY A 135 -9.73 2.92 -4.06
CA GLY A 135 -10.07 4.34 -4.20
C GLY A 135 -9.35 5.28 -3.23
N VAL A 136 -8.35 4.80 -2.49
CA VAL A 136 -7.52 5.66 -1.63
C VAL A 136 -6.48 6.41 -2.47
N ALA A 137 -6.42 7.72 -2.33
CA ALA A 137 -5.41 8.54 -2.98
C ALA A 137 -4.05 8.39 -2.26
N ILE A 138 -2.97 8.34 -3.04
CA ILE A 138 -1.61 8.17 -2.49
C ILE A 138 -0.80 9.43 -2.79
N PHE A 139 -0.44 10.13 -1.72
CA PHE A 139 0.34 11.37 -1.78
C PHE A 139 1.74 11.16 -1.20
N PHE A 140 2.73 11.75 -1.84
CA PHE A 140 4.10 11.78 -1.35
C PHE A 140 4.48 13.19 -0.92
N VAL A 141 5.02 13.32 0.30
CA VAL A 141 5.48 14.60 0.87
C VAL A 141 6.92 14.41 1.35
N THR A 142 7.87 14.97 0.62
CA THR A 142 9.29 14.72 0.84
C THR A 142 10.09 16.00 1.10
N ALA A 143 11.23 15.86 1.78
CA ALA A 143 12.21 16.94 1.94
C ALA A 143 13.04 17.19 0.68
N ARG A 144 12.95 16.35 -0.34
CA ARG A 144 13.70 16.49 -1.60
C ARG A 144 13.43 17.83 -2.25
N PRO A 145 14.46 18.48 -2.82
CA PRO A 145 14.29 19.76 -3.48
C PRO A 145 13.53 19.62 -4.81
N GLY A 146 12.84 20.68 -5.22
CA GLY A 146 12.01 20.68 -6.43
C GLY A 146 12.76 20.42 -7.73
N ILE A 147 14.05 20.73 -7.77
CA ILE A 147 14.88 20.43 -8.95
C ILE A 147 14.91 18.93 -9.32
N VAL A 148 14.67 18.04 -8.35
CA VAL A 148 14.59 16.58 -8.60
C VAL A 148 13.16 16.06 -8.68
N TYR A 149 12.14 16.91 -8.81
CA TYR A 149 10.72 16.52 -8.88
C TYR A 149 10.47 15.43 -9.92
N SER A 150 10.83 15.73 -11.19
CA SER A 150 10.56 14.80 -12.31
C SER A 150 11.30 13.47 -12.16
N LEU A 151 12.52 13.49 -11.62
CA LEU A 151 13.29 12.27 -11.36
C LEU A 151 12.63 11.45 -10.25
N THR A 152 12.18 12.11 -9.17
CA THR A 152 11.51 11.48 -8.05
C THR A 152 10.18 10.85 -8.47
N GLU A 153 9.34 11.58 -9.21
CA GLU A 153 8.07 11.07 -9.73
C GLU A 153 8.27 9.88 -10.66
N ARG A 154 9.25 9.97 -11.57
CA ARG A 154 9.61 8.89 -12.48
C ARG A 154 10.07 7.64 -11.72
N ASN A 155 10.88 7.81 -10.66
CA ASN A 155 11.33 6.69 -9.84
C ASN A 155 10.15 5.99 -9.17
N LEU A 156 9.28 6.74 -8.47
CA LEU A 156 8.11 6.19 -7.79
C LEU A 156 7.23 5.38 -8.77
N LYS A 157 6.95 5.94 -9.95
CA LYS A 157 6.16 5.26 -10.99
C LYS A 157 6.88 4.02 -11.53
N ALA A 158 8.18 4.09 -11.78
CA ALA A 158 8.98 2.99 -12.33
C ALA A 158 9.01 1.78 -11.38
N VAL A 159 8.99 2.00 -10.07
CA VAL A 159 8.95 0.91 -9.08
C VAL A 159 7.53 0.52 -8.66
N GLY A 160 6.51 1.08 -9.32
CA GLY A 160 5.12 0.63 -9.22
C GLY A 160 4.30 1.27 -8.11
N TYR A 161 4.67 2.45 -7.60
CA TYR A 161 3.79 3.23 -6.73
C TYR A 161 2.67 3.91 -7.50
N PRO A 162 1.42 3.89 -7.01
CA PRO A 162 0.40 4.82 -7.45
C PRO A 162 0.73 6.22 -6.92
N VAL A 163 0.67 7.24 -7.78
CA VAL A 163 1.01 8.62 -7.42
C VAL A 163 -0.17 9.53 -7.72
N SER A 164 -0.94 9.90 -6.68
CA SER A 164 -2.03 10.88 -6.78
C SER A 164 -1.53 12.32 -6.63
N GLY A 165 -0.37 12.50 -6.03
CA GLY A 165 0.33 13.78 -5.93
C GLY A 165 1.70 13.63 -5.26
N LEU A 166 2.59 14.55 -5.61
CA LEU A 166 3.95 14.63 -5.08
C LEU A 166 4.24 16.08 -4.67
N TYR A 167 4.67 16.26 -3.45
CA TYR A 167 5.07 17.54 -2.87
C TYR A 167 6.55 17.50 -2.52
N VAL A 168 7.32 18.37 -3.16
CA VAL A 168 8.74 18.56 -2.95
C VAL A 168 9.00 19.94 -2.35
N ARG A 169 10.17 20.17 -1.78
CA ARG A 169 10.52 21.48 -1.18
C ARG A 169 11.10 22.40 -2.22
N ASP A 170 10.34 23.45 -2.57
CA ASP A 170 10.82 24.58 -3.38
C ASP A 170 11.13 25.78 -2.51
N LEU A 171 11.72 26.82 -3.09
CA LEU A 171 11.92 28.10 -2.43
C LEU A 171 10.57 28.77 -2.10
N PRO A 172 10.40 29.39 -0.92
CA PRO A 172 11.39 29.53 0.17
C PRO A 172 11.41 28.34 1.15
N ALA A 173 10.51 27.36 1.02
CA ALA A 173 10.35 26.25 1.95
C ALA A 173 11.63 25.41 2.12
N LEU A 174 12.52 25.43 1.11
CA LEU A 174 13.79 24.68 1.15
C LEU A 174 14.69 25.11 2.33
N PHE A 175 14.56 26.35 2.81
CA PHE A 175 15.32 26.88 3.95
C PHE A 175 14.56 26.84 5.28
N GLY A 176 13.30 26.38 5.27
CA GLY A 176 12.47 26.24 6.46
C GLY A 176 12.59 24.88 7.14
N GLU A 177 11.88 24.76 8.27
CA GLU A 177 11.80 23.50 8.99
C GLU A 177 11.06 22.43 8.18
N VAL A 178 11.63 21.21 8.09
CA VAL A 178 11.07 20.09 7.35
C VAL A 178 9.71 19.68 7.91
N SER A 179 9.59 19.61 9.24
CA SER A 179 8.37 19.24 9.93
C SER A 179 7.21 20.21 9.66
N ALA A 180 7.52 21.54 9.67
CA ALA A 180 6.52 22.56 9.35
C ALA A 180 6.04 22.46 7.90
N TYR A 181 6.97 22.24 6.97
CA TYR A 181 6.63 22.02 5.57
C TYR A 181 5.73 20.80 5.38
N LYS A 182 6.11 19.65 5.93
CA LYS A 182 5.34 18.40 5.79
C LYS A 182 3.95 18.51 6.43
N THR A 183 3.86 19.18 7.59
CA THR A 183 2.57 19.47 8.24
C THR A 183 1.69 20.35 7.36
N ALA A 184 2.23 21.43 6.80
CA ALA A 184 1.49 22.33 5.91
C ALA A 184 0.98 21.61 4.64
N LYS A 185 1.76 20.67 4.09
CA LYS A 185 1.32 19.89 2.93
C LYS A 185 0.22 18.88 3.26
N ARG A 186 0.23 18.28 4.44
CA ARG A 186 -0.90 17.45 4.89
C ARG A 186 -2.16 18.31 5.08
N ALA A 187 -2.06 19.48 5.69
CA ALA A 187 -3.18 20.42 5.81
C ALA A 187 -3.72 20.85 4.44
N GLU A 188 -2.85 21.07 3.44
CA GLU A 188 -3.24 21.38 2.06
C GLU A 188 -4.02 20.23 1.43
N ILE A 189 -3.61 18.98 1.64
CA ILE A 189 -4.30 17.78 1.14
C ILE A 189 -5.71 17.70 1.76
N GLU A 190 -5.84 17.91 3.08
CA GLU A 190 -7.16 17.97 3.76
C GLU A 190 -8.03 19.11 3.22
N ALA A 191 -7.46 20.29 3.00
CA ALA A 191 -8.18 21.44 2.42
C ALA A 191 -8.73 21.15 1.01
N ARG A 192 -8.17 20.19 0.28
CA ARG A 192 -8.66 19.69 -0.99
C ARG A 192 -9.79 18.66 -0.83
N GLY A 193 -10.23 18.40 0.40
CA GLY A 193 -11.33 17.50 0.75
C GLY A 193 -10.94 16.03 0.92
N TYR A 194 -9.66 15.73 1.12
CA TYR A 194 -9.21 14.38 1.45
C TYR A 194 -9.21 14.16 2.97
N THR A 195 -9.48 12.93 3.39
CA THR A 195 -9.25 12.46 4.76
C THR A 195 -7.97 11.63 4.77
N ILE A 196 -6.94 12.11 5.46
CA ILE A 196 -5.68 11.37 5.56
C ILE A 196 -5.84 10.28 6.61
N ILE A 197 -6.13 9.05 6.16
CA ILE A 197 -6.37 7.90 7.05
C ILE A 197 -5.08 7.31 7.63
N ALA A 198 -3.95 7.54 6.96
CA ALA A 198 -2.62 7.14 7.45
C ALA A 198 -1.54 8.08 6.90
N ASN A 199 -0.52 8.34 7.73
CA ASN A 199 0.71 9.04 7.37
C ASN A 199 1.89 8.15 7.76
N ILE A 200 2.74 7.80 6.79
CA ILE A 200 3.82 6.81 6.92
C ILE A 200 5.17 7.49 6.64
N GLY A 201 6.09 7.35 7.57
CA GLY A 201 7.44 7.92 7.43
C GLY A 201 8.42 7.31 8.41
N ASN A 202 9.72 7.45 8.13
CA ASN A 202 10.76 6.97 9.03
C ASN A 202 11.29 8.06 9.97
N ASN A 203 11.15 9.34 9.63
CA ASN A 203 11.59 10.44 10.47
C ASN A 203 10.47 11.00 11.35
N GLN A 204 10.84 11.54 12.51
CA GLN A 204 9.90 12.27 13.36
C GLN A 204 9.29 13.48 12.64
N SER A 205 10.07 14.16 11.79
CA SER A 205 9.62 15.29 10.99
C SER A 205 8.48 14.94 10.01
N ASP A 206 8.34 13.67 9.64
CA ASP A 206 7.26 13.19 8.76
C ASP A 206 5.92 13.13 9.49
N LEU A 207 5.94 12.87 10.79
CA LEU A 207 4.79 12.40 11.55
C LEU A 207 4.19 13.45 12.50
N VAL A 208 4.97 14.46 12.90
CA VAL A 208 4.50 15.51 13.82
C VAL A 208 3.56 16.51 13.12
N GLY A 209 2.79 17.24 13.93
CA GLY A 209 1.91 18.32 13.46
C GLY A 209 0.50 17.88 13.08
N GLY A 210 0.15 16.61 13.27
CA GLY A 210 -1.21 16.12 13.03
C GLY A 210 -1.55 15.96 11.53
N HIS A 211 -2.84 16.22 11.20
CA HIS A 211 -3.37 16.07 9.84
C HIS A 211 -3.27 14.63 9.30
N ALA A 212 -3.55 13.65 10.16
CA ALA A 212 -3.75 12.25 9.80
C ALA A 212 -4.41 11.52 10.97
N GLU A 213 -5.30 10.59 10.69
CA GLU A 213 -5.96 9.77 11.72
C GLU A 213 -4.97 8.81 12.39
N ARG A 214 -3.96 8.36 11.67
CA ARG A 214 -2.94 7.42 12.14
C ARG A 214 -1.57 7.78 11.59
N THR A 215 -0.55 7.64 12.42
CA THR A 215 0.85 7.70 12.00
C THR A 215 1.47 6.31 12.06
N VAL A 216 2.34 5.99 11.10
CA VAL A 216 3.11 4.74 11.04
C VAL A 216 4.58 5.10 10.95
N LYS A 217 5.29 4.89 12.07
CA LYS A 217 6.73 5.18 12.19
C LYS A 217 7.53 3.97 11.72
N LEU A 218 8.23 4.12 10.62
CA LEU A 218 9.19 3.13 10.12
C LEU A 218 10.53 3.23 10.87
N PRO A 219 11.36 2.18 10.85
CA PRO A 219 12.67 2.19 11.51
C PRO A 219 13.59 3.26 10.92
N ASP A 220 14.24 4.05 11.77
CA ASP A 220 15.26 5.04 11.40
C ASP A 220 16.59 4.83 12.11
N TYR A 221 16.65 3.88 13.06
CA TYR A 221 17.85 3.53 13.85
C TYR A 221 18.52 4.75 14.50
N ASP A 222 17.74 5.47 15.30
CA ASP A 222 18.15 6.69 16.01
C ASP A 222 18.59 7.80 15.03
N GLY A 223 17.85 7.97 13.94
CA GLY A 223 18.08 9.01 12.93
C GLY A 223 19.24 8.72 11.97
N LYS A 224 19.77 7.49 11.95
CA LYS A 224 20.83 7.10 10.99
C LYS A 224 20.31 6.96 9.57
N LEU A 225 19.03 6.63 9.41
CA LEU A 225 18.34 6.62 8.12
C LEU A 225 17.45 7.87 8.03
N SER A 226 17.86 8.86 7.28
CA SER A 226 17.17 10.15 7.20
C SER A 226 16.91 10.60 5.76
#